data_2e14e55861e79553c6bb2945c1d349bf
#
_entry.id   2e14e55861e79553c6bb2945c1d349bf
#
_cell.length_a   1.000
_cell.length_b   1.000
_cell.length_c   1.000
_cell.angle_alpha   90.00
_cell.angle_beta   90.00
_cell.angle_gamma   90.00
#
_symmetry.space_group_name_H-M   'P 1'
#
loop_
_entity.id
_entity.type
_entity.pdbx_description
1 polymer ?
#
loop_
_entity_poly.entity_id
_entity_poly.type
_entity_poly.pdbx_seq_one_letter_code
_entity_poly.pdbx_strand_id
1 'polypeptide(L)'
;MQTQPLPAGSKPNPRTVSLAIAIILLVVGIGAGAGGTYLATHLPSTATSTNALCYSLFVTNPTGCVSLCTSGKTVTIGELLDLSSSLADQGTRAKDSSVLAINDINSLLSSGGCTGLKFATAVVDYGLRNADGLSGLQSLASSGAQVVVGPLNSGTAQYILSYAISNHIIMISPSSTATTLAISNDYFYRTVPNDINQGKADARMFVNRGATDVVIVQRHDTYGDGLANATRDSFIALGGHVEPIIRYDATAADAGTLDFTATLNALNTEFNTGAGTYGVAKVAIYVIAFEEFSQMIIKASSYTSGSTYNYPWSTLPWFGTDGEADDAKIITPTSTGNLVAQVKLASTVFATTNNTKNQALYSEFASKYPSQTCDSYCLGAYDDVWLGAMATIQAGSNNGTAIQAYLQQYLSTYNGSLFGVTGSMSFQASGDRTPTAYLIEKVVIQSGTPKWVNAGTWDYTTDTITWTSVP
;
A
#
# COMPACT_ATOMS: atom_id res chain seq x y z
N MET A 1 -29.87 -7.91 66.83
CA MET A 1 -29.46 -8.41 65.54
C MET A 1 -28.06 -7.91 65.27
N GLN A 2 -27.08 -8.80 65.37
CA GLN A 2 -25.65 -8.47 65.16
C GLN A 2 -25.35 -8.56 63.69
N THR A 3 -24.77 -7.48 63.13
CA THR A 3 -24.25 -7.44 61.74
C THR A 3 -22.81 -7.98 61.74
N GLN A 4 -22.58 -9.07 61.03
CA GLN A 4 -21.25 -9.60 60.75
C GLN A 4 -20.49 -8.70 59.75
N PRO A 5 -19.17 -8.49 59.94
CA PRO A 5 -18.34 -7.78 58.98
C PRO A 5 -17.96 -8.64 57.78
N LEU A 6 -17.91 -8.03 56.59
CA LEU A 6 -17.47 -8.64 55.33
C LEU A 6 -15.96 -8.94 55.35
N PRO A 7 -15.48 -10.04 54.72
CA PRO A 7 -14.08 -10.38 54.67
C PRO A 7 -13.26 -9.38 53.85
N ALA A 8 -12.09 -9.03 54.37
CA ALA A 8 -11.13 -8.15 53.70
C ALA A 8 -10.61 -8.79 52.41
N GLY A 9 -10.72 -8.04 51.29
CA GLY A 9 -10.19 -8.45 50.00
C GLY A 9 -8.66 -8.57 50.05
N SER A 10 -8.16 -9.67 49.54
CA SER A 10 -6.73 -9.95 49.39
C SER A 10 -6.07 -8.92 48.49
N LYS A 11 -5.00 -8.27 48.97
CA LYS A 11 -4.17 -7.37 48.15
C LYS A 11 -3.55 -8.15 46.99
N PRO A 12 -3.56 -7.63 45.75
CA PRO A 12 -2.94 -8.30 44.61
C PRO A 12 -1.42 -8.41 44.81
N ASN A 13 -0.86 -9.52 44.38
CA ASN A 13 0.57 -9.85 44.49
C ASN A 13 1.38 -8.85 43.65
N PRO A 14 2.37 -8.13 44.20
CA PRO A 14 3.14 -7.11 43.49
C PRO A 14 3.88 -7.61 42.23
N ARG A 15 4.08 -8.94 42.11
CA ARG A 15 4.69 -9.53 40.90
C ARG A 15 3.79 -9.53 39.67
N THR A 16 2.46 -9.60 39.82
CA THR A 16 1.51 -9.55 38.69
C THR A 16 1.29 -8.13 38.17
N VAL A 17 1.40 -7.12 39.03
CA VAL A 17 1.29 -5.70 38.63
C VAL A 17 2.51 -5.28 37.79
N SER A 18 3.72 -5.77 38.14
CA SER A 18 4.94 -5.45 37.38
C SER A 18 4.92 -6.02 35.97
N LEU A 19 4.34 -7.22 35.75
CA LEU A 19 4.28 -7.83 34.42
C LEU A 19 3.30 -7.12 33.48
N ALA A 20 2.13 -6.72 33.99
CA ALA A 20 1.14 -6.00 33.23
C ALA A 20 1.62 -4.58 32.84
N ILE A 21 2.35 -3.90 33.72
CA ILE A 21 2.93 -2.59 33.44
C ILE A 21 4.08 -2.71 32.41
N ALA A 22 4.90 -3.76 32.46
CA ALA A 22 5.96 -4.02 31.51
C ALA A 22 5.41 -4.31 30.08
N ILE A 23 4.30 -5.03 29.99
CA ILE A 23 3.62 -5.28 28.69
C ILE A 23 3.01 -4.00 28.11
N ILE A 24 2.40 -3.16 28.93
CA ILE A 24 1.84 -1.87 28.50
C ILE A 24 2.94 -0.91 28.05
N LEU A 25 4.08 -0.87 28.72
CA LEU A 25 5.22 -0.04 28.34
C LEU A 25 5.92 -0.56 27.08
N LEU A 26 5.95 -1.88 26.85
CA LEU A 26 6.48 -2.48 25.62
C LEU A 26 5.63 -2.11 24.40
N VAL A 27 4.30 -2.13 24.54
CA VAL A 27 3.36 -1.79 23.45
C VAL A 27 3.36 -0.28 23.13
N VAL A 28 3.59 0.59 24.13
CA VAL A 28 3.67 2.05 23.95
C VAL A 28 5.04 2.49 23.42
N GLY A 29 6.10 1.71 23.68
CA GLY A 29 7.48 2.09 23.38
C GLY A 29 7.91 1.90 21.91
N ILE A 30 7.19 1.13 21.12
CA ILE A 30 7.50 0.89 19.69
C ILE A 30 7.18 2.11 18.80
N GLY A 31 6.65 3.18 19.38
CA GLY A 31 6.18 4.36 18.69
C GLY A 31 7.15 5.52 18.50
N ALA A 32 8.42 5.40 18.86
CA ALA A 32 9.37 6.51 18.67
C ALA A 32 10.49 6.08 17.73
N GLY A 33 10.81 6.85 16.70
CA GLY A 33 11.78 6.61 15.63
C GLY A 33 13.25 6.37 16.01
N ALA A 34 13.46 5.99 17.24
CA ALA A 34 14.61 5.30 17.77
C ALA A 34 14.13 3.94 18.30
N GLY A 35 13.27 3.23 17.53
CA GLY A 35 12.62 2.00 17.97
C GLY A 35 13.60 0.98 18.54
N GLY A 36 14.74 0.81 17.89
CA GLY A 36 15.82 -0.04 18.39
C GLY A 36 16.44 0.47 19.70
N THR A 37 16.65 1.75 19.84
CA THR A 37 17.25 2.34 21.07
C THR A 37 16.25 2.44 22.21
N TYR A 38 14.97 2.72 21.92
CA TYR A 38 13.95 2.76 22.94
C TYR A 38 13.63 1.37 23.52
N LEU A 39 13.52 0.36 22.67
CA LEU A 39 13.38 -1.04 23.12
C LEU A 39 14.59 -1.52 23.92
N ALA A 40 15.81 -1.19 23.48
CA ALA A 40 17.03 -1.55 24.20
C ALA A 40 17.14 -0.91 25.59
N THR A 41 16.57 0.28 25.81
CA THR A 41 16.65 1.00 27.09
C THR A 41 15.48 0.71 28.03
N HIS A 42 14.35 0.18 27.52
CA HIS A 42 13.12 -0.01 28.29
C HIS A 42 12.69 -1.47 28.43
N LEU A 43 13.40 -2.43 27.82
CA LEU A 43 13.27 -3.83 28.21
C LEU A 43 13.79 -3.94 29.67
N PRO A 44 13.02 -4.59 30.58
CA PRO A 44 13.54 -4.81 31.91
C PRO A 44 14.90 -5.52 31.81
N SER A 45 15.90 -5.02 32.52
CA SER A 45 17.27 -5.53 32.55
C SER A 45 17.40 -7.03 32.94
N THR A 46 16.27 -7.68 33.17
CA THR A 46 16.13 -9.10 33.51
C THR A 46 15.57 -9.94 32.35
N ALA A 47 15.15 -9.34 31.21
CA ALA A 47 14.64 -10.08 30.05
C ALA A 47 15.76 -10.46 29.07
N THR A 48 16.88 -10.91 29.58
CA THR A 48 18.07 -11.30 28.78
C THR A 48 17.97 -12.72 28.21
N SER A 49 16.81 -13.36 28.23
CA SER A 49 16.66 -14.67 27.64
C SER A 49 15.69 -14.68 26.45
N THR A 50 16.07 -15.41 25.41
CA THR A 50 15.22 -15.73 24.25
C THR A 50 13.81 -16.15 24.66
N ASN A 51 13.66 -16.85 25.76
CA ASN A 51 12.39 -17.26 26.33
C ASN A 51 11.50 -16.05 26.68
N ALA A 52 12.05 -15.02 27.33
CA ALA A 52 11.26 -13.86 27.73
C ALA A 52 10.67 -13.13 26.50
N LEU A 53 11.44 -12.93 25.45
CA LEU A 53 10.94 -12.35 24.18
C LEU A 53 9.84 -13.22 23.56
N CYS A 54 10.11 -14.51 23.38
CA CYS A 54 9.19 -15.41 22.71
C CYS A 54 7.88 -15.60 23.48
N TYR A 55 7.93 -15.69 24.81
CA TYR A 55 6.73 -15.82 25.63
C TYR A 55 5.96 -14.50 25.82
N SER A 56 6.60 -13.35 25.62
CA SER A 56 5.92 -12.06 25.74
C SER A 56 5.28 -11.58 24.43
N LEU A 57 5.96 -11.80 23.29
CA LEU A 57 5.53 -11.30 21.98
C LEU A 57 4.85 -12.36 21.10
N PHE A 58 5.18 -13.66 21.32
CA PHE A 58 4.74 -14.76 20.47
C PHE A 58 3.99 -15.83 21.27
N VAL A 59 2.96 -15.37 21.98
CA VAL A 59 2.17 -16.20 22.90
C VAL A 59 1.48 -17.41 22.26
N THR A 60 1.26 -17.41 20.95
CA THR A 60 0.59 -18.53 20.25
C THR A 60 1.56 -19.69 19.97
N ASN A 61 2.84 -19.40 19.72
CA ASN A 61 3.87 -20.43 19.51
C ASN A 61 5.24 -20.02 20.07
N PRO A 62 5.37 -19.82 21.38
CA PRO A 62 6.63 -19.40 21.98
C PRO A 62 7.75 -20.44 21.83
N THR A 63 7.42 -21.73 21.82
CA THR A 63 8.40 -22.80 21.63
C THR A 63 9.01 -22.78 20.22
N GLY A 64 8.20 -22.55 19.19
CA GLY A 64 8.67 -22.38 17.82
C GLY A 64 9.57 -21.15 17.66
N CYS A 65 9.19 -20.04 18.28
CA CYS A 65 10.03 -18.84 18.33
C CYS A 65 11.40 -19.14 18.98
N VAL A 66 11.43 -19.79 20.15
CA VAL A 66 12.68 -20.17 20.83
C VAL A 66 13.54 -21.06 19.92
N SER A 67 12.93 -22.02 19.22
CA SER A 67 13.64 -22.91 18.29
C SER A 67 14.31 -22.13 17.16
N LEU A 68 13.60 -21.16 16.55
CA LEU A 68 14.18 -20.27 15.51
C LEU A 68 15.29 -19.38 16.09
N CYS A 69 15.05 -18.77 17.24
CA CYS A 69 16.01 -17.87 17.89
C CYS A 69 17.36 -18.54 18.24
N THR A 70 17.38 -19.84 18.36
CA THR A 70 18.59 -20.63 18.65
C THR A 70 19.16 -21.37 17.43
N SER A 71 18.55 -21.17 16.23
CA SER A 71 18.87 -21.98 15.05
C SER A 71 20.16 -21.61 14.35
N GLY A 72 20.71 -20.42 14.59
CA GLY A 72 21.87 -19.89 13.85
C GLY A 72 21.55 -19.49 12.40
N LYS A 73 20.27 -19.28 12.06
CA LYS A 73 19.80 -19.07 10.68
C LYS A 73 19.61 -17.59 10.34
N THR A 74 19.86 -17.27 9.07
CA THR A 74 19.33 -16.08 8.41
C THR A 74 18.13 -16.49 7.56
N VAL A 75 16.99 -15.85 7.78
CA VAL A 75 15.77 -16.01 6.96
C VAL A 75 15.74 -14.89 5.93
N THR A 76 15.63 -15.27 4.66
CA THR A 76 15.49 -14.32 3.57
C THR A 76 14.01 -14.02 3.32
N ILE A 77 13.64 -12.75 3.38
CA ILE A 77 12.40 -12.22 2.80
C ILE A 77 12.74 -11.74 1.39
N GLY A 78 12.07 -12.31 0.38
CA GLY A 78 12.22 -11.88 -0.99
C GLY A 78 11.53 -10.54 -1.22
N GLU A 79 12.03 -9.75 -2.15
CA GLU A 79 11.38 -8.54 -2.64
C GLU A 79 11.29 -8.61 -4.15
N LEU A 80 10.08 -8.67 -4.70
CA LEU A 80 9.81 -8.68 -6.13
C LEU A 80 9.20 -7.32 -6.49
N LEU A 81 10.05 -6.39 -6.93
CA LEU A 81 9.70 -4.98 -7.09
C LEU A 81 9.96 -4.51 -8.52
N ASP A 82 9.24 -3.49 -8.98
CA ASP A 82 9.62 -2.73 -10.16
C ASP A 82 10.60 -1.62 -9.74
N LEU A 83 11.82 -1.64 -10.28
CA LEU A 83 12.84 -0.63 -10.02
C LEU A 83 13.29 0.09 -11.30
N SER A 84 12.72 -0.26 -12.46
CA SER A 84 13.23 0.19 -13.76
C SER A 84 12.15 0.57 -14.79
N SER A 85 10.85 0.45 -14.45
CA SER A 85 9.74 0.73 -15.35
C SER A 85 8.80 1.79 -14.76
N SER A 86 7.51 1.77 -15.09
CA SER A 86 6.54 2.82 -14.73
C SER A 86 6.01 2.78 -13.28
N LEU A 87 6.57 1.93 -12.41
CA LEU A 87 6.41 1.97 -10.95
C LEU A 87 7.77 2.07 -10.24
N ALA A 88 8.83 2.51 -10.93
CA ALA A 88 10.18 2.49 -10.38
C ALA A 88 10.35 3.43 -9.17
N ASP A 89 9.66 4.55 -9.12
CA ASP A 89 9.68 5.46 -7.97
C ASP A 89 9.06 4.78 -6.74
N GLN A 90 7.86 4.19 -6.90
CA GLN A 90 7.17 3.43 -5.86
C GLN A 90 8.00 2.22 -5.39
N GLY A 91 8.56 1.44 -6.34
CA GLY A 91 9.39 0.28 -6.01
C GLY A 91 10.65 0.63 -5.25
N THR A 92 11.30 1.76 -5.60
CA THR A 92 12.47 2.24 -4.88
C THR A 92 12.14 2.60 -3.43
N ARG A 93 11.03 3.30 -3.21
CA ARG A 93 10.55 3.63 -1.85
C ARG A 93 10.17 2.38 -1.05
N ALA A 94 9.51 1.41 -1.68
CA ALA A 94 9.18 0.13 -1.05
C ALA A 94 10.43 -0.62 -0.61
N LYS A 95 11.43 -0.76 -1.49
CA LYS A 95 12.74 -1.39 -1.18
C LYS A 95 13.43 -0.70 -0.01
N ASP A 96 13.53 0.63 -0.04
CA ASP A 96 14.23 1.39 0.98
C ASP A 96 13.52 1.33 2.34
N SER A 97 12.18 1.26 2.34
CA SER A 97 11.35 1.04 3.53
C SER A 97 11.51 -0.38 4.10
N SER A 98 11.60 -1.38 3.24
CA SER A 98 11.86 -2.78 3.63
C SER A 98 13.20 -2.91 4.36
N VAL A 99 14.23 -2.19 3.94
CA VAL A 99 15.53 -2.15 4.65
C VAL A 99 15.37 -1.63 6.07
N LEU A 100 14.54 -0.59 6.28
CA LEU A 100 14.27 -0.08 7.64
C LEU A 100 13.53 -1.12 8.48
N ALA A 101 12.51 -1.78 7.93
CA ALA A 101 11.78 -2.83 8.62
C ALA A 101 12.68 -3.99 9.06
N ILE A 102 13.58 -4.46 8.18
CA ILE A 102 14.57 -5.50 8.51
C ILE A 102 15.50 -5.08 9.65
N ASN A 103 15.96 -3.82 9.64
CA ASN A 103 16.83 -3.29 10.70
C ASN A 103 16.10 -3.28 12.04
N ASP A 104 14.84 -2.85 12.07
CA ASP A 104 14.03 -2.79 13.28
C ASP A 104 13.69 -4.17 13.82
N ILE A 105 13.35 -5.13 12.94
CA ILE A 105 13.11 -6.52 13.30
C ILE A 105 14.37 -7.13 13.94
N ASN A 106 15.52 -6.99 13.30
CA ASN A 106 16.78 -7.52 13.79
C ASN A 106 17.20 -6.87 15.11
N SER A 107 16.93 -5.57 15.29
CA SER A 107 17.17 -4.86 16.55
C SER A 107 16.26 -5.37 17.67
N LEU A 108 14.98 -5.61 17.39
CA LEU A 108 14.04 -6.20 18.33
C LEU A 108 14.50 -7.60 18.76
N LEU A 109 14.84 -8.46 17.81
CA LEU A 109 15.30 -9.82 18.08
C LEU A 109 16.57 -9.82 18.94
N SER A 110 17.57 -9.02 18.55
CA SER A 110 18.86 -8.93 19.25
C SER A 110 18.69 -8.42 20.68
N SER A 111 17.94 -7.32 20.88
CA SER A 111 17.69 -6.74 22.20
C SER A 111 16.85 -7.66 23.11
N GLY A 112 16.00 -8.50 22.53
CA GLY A 112 15.23 -9.53 23.22
C GLY A 112 16.00 -10.83 23.49
N GLY A 113 17.31 -10.89 23.15
CA GLY A 113 18.16 -12.07 23.38
C GLY A 113 18.03 -13.16 22.30
N CYS A 114 17.30 -12.92 21.22
CA CYS A 114 17.18 -13.80 20.07
C CYS A 114 18.36 -13.56 19.09
N THR A 115 19.55 -14.05 19.44
CA THR A 115 20.78 -13.77 18.68
C THR A 115 21.07 -14.78 17.57
N GLY A 116 20.38 -15.91 17.55
CA GLY A 116 20.55 -16.98 16.56
C GLY A 116 19.58 -16.91 15.39
N LEU A 117 18.75 -15.86 15.28
CA LEU A 117 17.87 -15.60 14.14
C LEU A 117 18.15 -14.21 13.61
N LYS A 118 18.27 -14.09 12.28
CA LYS A 118 18.35 -12.82 11.56
C LYS A 118 17.43 -12.86 10.37
N PHE A 119 16.90 -11.70 9.98
CA PHE A 119 16.23 -11.50 8.70
C PHE A 119 17.12 -10.69 7.75
N ALA A 120 17.01 -10.97 6.47
CA ALA A 120 17.66 -10.24 5.38
C ALA A 120 16.71 -10.16 4.20
N THR A 121 16.92 -9.19 3.30
CA THR A 121 16.18 -9.12 2.04
C THR A 121 17.01 -9.63 0.87
N ALA A 122 16.30 -10.12 -0.17
CA ALA A 122 16.85 -10.37 -1.49
C ALA A 122 15.90 -9.72 -2.50
N VAL A 123 16.41 -8.80 -3.30
CA VAL A 123 15.61 -7.95 -4.21
C VAL A 123 15.77 -8.44 -5.64
N VAL A 124 14.66 -8.52 -6.36
CA VAL A 124 14.62 -8.75 -7.81
C VAL A 124 13.78 -7.65 -8.46
N ASP A 125 14.37 -6.97 -9.43
CA ASP A 125 13.68 -6.06 -10.34
C ASP A 125 13.04 -6.86 -11.48
N TYR A 126 11.71 -6.74 -11.65
CA TYR A 126 11.00 -7.45 -12.71
C TYR A 126 10.51 -6.53 -13.86
N GLY A 127 10.69 -5.20 -13.73
CA GLY A 127 10.40 -4.21 -14.78
C GLY A 127 8.98 -4.31 -15.37
N LEU A 128 7.99 -4.62 -14.54
CA LEU A 128 6.57 -4.86 -14.88
C LEU A 128 6.33 -5.95 -15.94
N ARG A 129 7.33 -6.78 -16.28
CA ARG A 129 7.17 -7.89 -17.23
C ARG A 129 6.79 -9.17 -16.51
N ASN A 130 5.65 -9.74 -16.88
CA ASN A 130 5.10 -10.94 -16.24
C ASN A 130 6.07 -12.14 -16.25
N ALA A 131 6.80 -12.36 -17.36
CA ALA A 131 7.77 -13.45 -17.47
C ALA A 131 8.99 -13.25 -16.55
N ASP A 132 9.45 -11.99 -16.39
CA ASP A 132 10.54 -11.64 -15.48
C ASP A 132 10.07 -11.71 -14.03
N GLY A 133 8.81 -11.36 -13.77
CA GLY A 133 8.17 -11.58 -12.47
C GLY A 133 8.15 -13.05 -12.06
N LEU A 134 7.81 -13.95 -12.98
CA LEU A 134 7.86 -15.40 -12.72
C LEU A 134 9.30 -15.87 -12.47
N SER A 135 10.23 -15.49 -13.33
CA SER A 135 11.65 -15.84 -13.20
C SER A 135 12.23 -15.30 -11.88
N GLY A 136 11.84 -14.08 -11.50
CA GLY A 136 12.23 -13.44 -10.25
C GLY A 136 11.70 -14.19 -9.03
N LEU A 137 10.43 -14.58 -9.03
CA LEU A 137 9.83 -15.36 -7.94
C LEU A 137 10.52 -16.73 -7.81
N GLN A 138 10.83 -17.38 -8.94
CA GLN A 138 11.58 -18.65 -8.96
C GLN A 138 12.99 -18.51 -8.40
N SER A 139 13.68 -17.42 -8.73
CA SER A 139 15.01 -17.10 -8.18
C SER A 139 14.96 -16.87 -6.67
N LEU A 140 14.01 -16.07 -6.20
CA LEU A 140 13.81 -15.82 -4.76
C LEU A 140 13.49 -17.11 -4.01
N ALA A 141 12.60 -17.94 -4.54
CA ALA A 141 12.28 -19.25 -3.96
C ALA A 141 13.51 -20.17 -3.89
N SER A 142 14.31 -20.20 -4.96
CA SER A 142 15.55 -21.00 -5.02
C SER A 142 16.60 -20.51 -4.02
N SER A 143 16.58 -19.23 -3.65
CA SER A 143 17.43 -18.67 -2.59
C SER A 143 16.90 -18.95 -1.17
N GLY A 144 15.77 -19.65 -1.03
CA GLY A 144 15.16 -20.02 0.25
C GLY A 144 14.13 -19.03 0.79
N ALA A 145 13.73 -18.01 0.03
CA ALA A 145 12.66 -17.11 0.42
C ALA A 145 11.32 -17.85 0.38
N GLN A 146 10.62 -17.89 1.51
CA GLN A 146 9.28 -18.45 1.63
C GLN A 146 8.22 -17.34 1.76
N VAL A 147 8.65 -16.13 2.02
CA VAL A 147 7.85 -14.89 2.01
C VAL A 147 8.49 -13.94 1.03
N VAL A 148 7.67 -13.35 0.15
CA VAL A 148 8.06 -12.37 -0.85
C VAL A 148 7.16 -11.14 -0.74
N VAL A 149 7.75 -9.98 -0.51
CA VAL A 149 7.08 -8.68 -0.59
C VAL A 149 6.92 -8.29 -2.06
N GLY A 150 5.70 -7.97 -2.46
CA GLY A 150 5.34 -7.72 -3.85
C GLY A 150 4.59 -8.92 -4.51
N PRO A 151 4.42 -8.89 -5.85
CA PRO A 151 4.81 -7.82 -6.76
C PRO A 151 3.95 -6.56 -6.57
N LEU A 152 4.39 -5.45 -7.17
CA LEU A 152 3.68 -4.17 -7.00
C LEU A 152 2.42 -4.10 -7.86
N ASN A 153 2.46 -4.55 -9.13
CA ASN A 153 1.33 -4.47 -10.03
C ASN A 153 0.47 -5.74 -10.03
N SER A 154 -0.82 -5.55 -10.19
CA SER A 154 -1.83 -6.63 -10.17
C SER A 154 -1.66 -7.63 -11.33
N GLY A 155 -1.21 -7.16 -12.50
CA GLY A 155 -1.02 -8.03 -13.66
C GLY A 155 0.03 -9.11 -13.40
N THR A 156 1.18 -8.75 -12.87
CA THR A 156 2.22 -9.72 -12.52
C THR A 156 1.80 -10.59 -11.34
N ALA A 157 1.13 -10.02 -10.31
CA ALA A 157 0.59 -10.80 -9.21
C ALA A 157 -0.34 -11.91 -9.69
N GLN A 158 -1.29 -11.59 -10.57
CA GLN A 158 -2.21 -12.55 -11.16
C GLN A 158 -1.47 -13.62 -11.99
N TYR A 159 -0.46 -13.23 -12.76
CA TYR A 159 0.30 -14.13 -13.62
C TYR A 159 1.10 -15.17 -12.84
N ILE A 160 1.72 -14.77 -11.71
CA ILE A 160 2.61 -15.64 -10.93
C ILE A 160 1.89 -16.38 -9.79
N LEU A 161 0.62 -16.07 -9.52
CA LEU A 161 -0.13 -16.59 -8.38
C LEU A 161 -0.17 -18.13 -8.36
N SER A 162 -0.43 -18.76 -9.50
CA SER A 162 -0.48 -20.24 -9.59
C SER A 162 0.85 -20.90 -9.23
N TYR A 163 1.97 -20.27 -9.59
CA TYR A 163 3.31 -20.74 -9.19
C TYR A 163 3.52 -20.61 -7.69
N ALA A 164 3.14 -19.46 -7.10
CA ALA A 164 3.25 -19.20 -5.67
C ALA A 164 2.44 -20.24 -4.86
N ILE A 165 1.19 -20.50 -5.26
CA ILE A 165 0.33 -21.53 -4.63
C ILE A 165 0.97 -22.90 -4.71
N SER A 166 1.41 -23.32 -5.92
CA SER A 166 1.97 -24.67 -6.15
C SER A 166 3.28 -24.91 -5.41
N ASN A 167 4.04 -23.84 -5.12
CA ASN A 167 5.33 -23.92 -4.44
C ASN A 167 5.26 -23.43 -2.98
N HIS A 168 4.06 -23.14 -2.48
CA HIS A 168 3.81 -22.68 -1.12
C HIS A 168 4.58 -21.41 -0.75
N ILE A 169 4.68 -20.44 -1.67
CA ILE A 169 5.38 -19.17 -1.43
C ILE A 169 4.34 -18.11 -1.06
N ILE A 170 4.51 -17.53 0.11
CA ILE A 170 3.68 -16.40 0.56
C ILE A 170 4.09 -15.15 -0.21
N MET A 171 3.16 -14.52 -0.89
CA MET A 171 3.34 -13.17 -1.44
C MET A 171 2.52 -12.17 -0.62
N ILE A 172 3.12 -11.04 -0.27
CA ILE A 172 2.46 -9.94 0.45
C ILE A 172 2.70 -8.67 -0.36
N SER A 173 1.64 -8.09 -0.92
CA SER A 173 1.76 -6.93 -1.80
C SER A 173 1.31 -5.65 -1.10
N PRO A 174 2.16 -4.59 -1.13
CA PRO A 174 1.78 -3.29 -0.61
C PRO A 174 0.88 -2.49 -1.56
N SER A 175 0.72 -2.92 -2.83
CA SER A 175 0.09 -2.06 -3.85
C SER A 175 -0.77 -2.75 -4.91
N SER A 176 -0.73 -4.09 -5.07
CA SER A 176 -1.62 -4.79 -6.01
C SER A 176 -3.07 -4.78 -5.52
N THR A 177 -3.98 -4.12 -6.24
CA THR A 177 -5.34 -3.82 -5.78
C THR A 177 -6.45 -4.52 -6.55
N ALA A 178 -6.16 -5.15 -7.72
CA ALA A 178 -7.20 -5.74 -8.57
C ALA A 178 -8.14 -6.71 -7.83
N THR A 179 -9.41 -6.61 -8.18
CA THR A 179 -10.50 -7.40 -7.55
C THR A 179 -10.38 -8.90 -7.80
N THR A 180 -9.76 -9.29 -8.93
CA THR A 180 -9.53 -10.69 -9.29
C THR A 180 -8.54 -11.44 -8.40
N LEU A 181 -7.76 -10.68 -7.61
CA LEU A 181 -6.81 -11.22 -6.63
C LEU A 181 -7.44 -11.50 -5.26
N ALA A 182 -8.73 -11.19 -5.06
CA ALA A 182 -9.45 -11.43 -3.82
C ALA A 182 -9.89 -12.90 -3.69
N ILE A 183 -8.93 -13.81 -3.53
CA ILE A 183 -9.15 -15.26 -3.50
C ILE A 183 -8.88 -15.80 -2.09
N SER A 184 -9.88 -16.44 -1.49
CA SER A 184 -9.72 -17.02 -0.16
C SER A 184 -8.85 -18.27 -0.18
N ASN A 185 -8.00 -18.42 0.83
CA ASN A 185 -7.11 -19.56 1.05
C ASN A 185 -6.03 -19.75 -0.02
N ASP A 186 -5.65 -18.71 -0.71
CA ASP A 186 -4.46 -18.68 -1.56
C ASP A 186 -3.20 -18.27 -0.77
N TYR A 187 -2.09 -18.06 -1.44
CA TYR A 187 -0.80 -17.65 -0.87
C TYR A 187 -0.51 -16.17 -1.12
N PHE A 188 -1.55 -15.36 -1.38
CA PHE A 188 -1.43 -13.94 -1.68
C PHE A 188 -2.18 -13.08 -0.64
N TYR A 189 -1.49 -12.12 -0.08
CA TYR A 189 -1.98 -11.17 0.91
C TYR A 189 -1.72 -9.74 0.48
N ARG A 190 -2.51 -8.79 0.99
CA ARG A 190 -2.37 -7.37 0.67
C ARG A 190 -2.55 -6.51 1.89
N THR A 191 -1.60 -5.61 2.14
CA THR A 191 -1.75 -4.58 3.17
C THR A 191 -2.50 -3.35 2.68
N VAL A 192 -3.08 -3.42 1.47
CA VAL A 192 -3.97 -2.44 0.85
C VAL A 192 -5.36 -3.03 0.59
N PRO A 193 -6.43 -2.22 0.58
CA PRO A 193 -7.76 -2.64 0.14
C PRO A 193 -7.78 -2.90 -1.37
N ASN A 194 -8.79 -3.64 -1.83
CA ASN A 194 -8.99 -3.89 -3.27
C ASN A 194 -9.78 -2.76 -3.95
N ASP A 195 -9.75 -2.75 -5.29
CA ASP A 195 -10.31 -1.73 -6.20
C ASP A 195 -11.82 -1.49 -6.06
N ILE A 196 -12.60 -2.44 -5.51
CA ILE A 196 -14.03 -2.21 -5.23
C ILE A 196 -14.21 -0.99 -4.32
N ASN A 197 -13.29 -0.79 -3.39
CA ASN A 197 -13.38 0.29 -2.43
C ASN A 197 -12.87 1.61 -3.01
N GLN A 198 -11.80 1.56 -3.79
CA GLN A 198 -11.29 2.73 -4.51
C GLN A 198 -12.31 3.23 -5.53
N GLY A 199 -12.91 2.36 -6.31
CA GLY A 199 -13.96 2.75 -7.27
C GLY A 199 -15.16 3.44 -6.64
N LYS A 200 -15.50 3.13 -5.36
CA LYS A 200 -16.52 3.89 -4.62
C LYS A 200 -16.02 5.29 -4.26
N ALA A 201 -14.77 5.41 -3.81
CA ALA A 201 -14.18 6.70 -3.48
C ALA A 201 -14.12 7.61 -4.71
N ASP A 202 -13.70 7.06 -5.86
CA ASP A 202 -13.61 7.78 -7.15
C ASP A 202 -14.99 8.25 -7.61
N ALA A 203 -15.98 7.35 -7.62
CA ALA A 203 -17.35 7.68 -8.00
C ALA A 203 -17.93 8.77 -7.08
N ARG A 204 -17.67 8.69 -5.78
CA ARG A 204 -18.09 9.72 -4.82
C ARG A 204 -17.38 11.04 -5.05
N MET A 205 -16.11 11.02 -5.43
CA MET A 205 -15.35 12.20 -5.80
C MET A 205 -15.96 12.89 -7.01
N PHE A 206 -16.33 12.18 -8.08
CA PHE A 206 -16.97 12.74 -9.27
C PHE A 206 -18.30 13.42 -8.91
N VAL A 207 -19.19 12.72 -8.18
CA VAL A 207 -20.48 13.30 -7.71
C VAL A 207 -20.25 14.56 -6.88
N ASN A 208 -19.29 14.53 -5.97
CA ASN A 208 -18.99 15.68 -5.09
C ASN A 208 -18.45 16.87 -5.88
N ARG A 209 -17.79 16.61 -7.02
CA ARG A 209 -17.32 17.64 -7.96
C ARG A 209 -18.39 18.07 -8.96
N GLY A 210 -19.61 17.54 -8.86
CA GLY A 210 -20.76 17.92 -9.66
C GLY A 210 -20.83 17.27 -11.03
N ALA A 211 -20.01 16.24 -11.29
CA ALA A 211 -20.08 15.46 -12.52
C ALA A 211 -21.35 14.58 -12.54
N THR A 212 -21.95 14.46 -13.71
CA THR A 212 -23.05 13.56 -14.02
C THR A 212 -22.70 12.58 -15.10
N ASP A 213 -21.53 12.77 -15.72
CA ASP A 213 -20.97 11.92 -16.75
C ASP A 213 -19.46 11.78 -16.55
N VAL A 214 -18.87 10.67 -16.99
CA VAL A 214 -17.43 10.41 -16.90
C VAL A 214 -16.89 9.70 -18.16
N VAL A 215 -15.76 10.18 -18.65
CA VAL A 215 -14.95 9.47 -19.64
C VAL A 215 -13.78 8.83 -18.92
N ILE A 216 -13.71 7.50 -18.97
CA ILE A 216 -12.65 6.71 -18.35
C ILE A 216 -11.59 6.37 -19.39
N VAL A 217 -10.35 6.77 -19.13
CA VAL A 217 -9.16 6.37 -19.90
C VAL A 217 -8.31 5.49 -19.00
N GLN A 218 -8.02 4.27 -19.44
CA GLN A 218 -7.30 3.33 -18.58
C GLN A 218 -6.23 2.51 -19.32
N ARG A 219 -5.19 2.17 -18.59
CA ARG A 219 -4.23 1.15 -18.99
C ARG A 219 -4.94 -0.20 -19.15
N HIS A 220 -4.69 -0.92 -20.26
CA HIS A 220 -5.33 -2.19 -20.52
C HIS A 220 -4.52 -3.34 -19.89
N ASP A 221 -4.73 -3.52 -18.59
CA ASP A 221 -4.17 -4.62 -17.80
C ASP A 221 -5.14 -4.99 -16.66
N THR A 222 -4.73 -5.95 -15.81
CA THR A 222 -5.56 -6.45 -14.70
C THR A 222 -5.97 -5.34 -13.73
N TYR A 223 -5.08 -4.39 -13.45
CA TYR A 223 -5.36 -3.25 -12.59
C TYR A 223 -6.35 -2.28 -13.25
N GLY A 224 -6.00 -1.77 -14.42
CA GLY A 224 -6.82 -0.78 -15.11
C GLY A 224 -8.22 -1.29 -15.43
N ASP A 225 -8.36 -2.53 -15.94
CA ASP A 225 -9.67 -3.12 -16.21
C ASP A 225 -10.49 -3.34 -14.93
N GLY A 226 -9.85 -3.75 -13.85
CA GLY A 226 -10.48 -3.97 -12.54
C GLY A 226 -11.05 -2.69 -11.96
N LEU A 227 -10.21 -1.67 -11.81
CA LEU A 227 -10.59 -0.39 -11.22
C LEU A 227 -11.58 0.39 -12.10
N ALA A 228 -11.39 0.40 -13.42
CA ALA A 228 -12.33 1.04 -14.34
C ALA A 228 -13.75 0.45 -14.21
N ASN A 229 -13.87 -0.88 -14.14
CA ASN A 229 -15.17 -1.53 -13.95
C ASN A 229 -15.76 -1.20 -12.57
N ALA A 230 -14.97 -1.26 -11.50
CA ALA A 230 -15.44 -0.94 -10.15
C ALA A 230 -15.92 0.51 -10.02
N THR A 231 -15.18 1.45 -10.62
CA THR A 231 -15.55 2.88 -10.64
C THR A 231 -16.80 3.12 -11.47
N ARG A 232 -16.88 2.53 -12.69
CA ARG A 232 -18.07 2.60 -13.54
C ARG A 232 -19.31 2.14 -12.81
N ASP A 233 -19.26 0.93 -12.21
CA ASP A 233 -20.41 0.34 -11.54
C ASP A 233 -20.84 1.17 -10.32
N SER A 234 -19.87 1.69 -9.58
CA SER A 234 -20.10 2.58 -8.45
C SER A 234 -20.73 3.92 -8.87
N PHE A 235 -20.24 4.53 -9.97
CA PHE A 235 -20.76 5.81 -10.45
C PHE A 235 -22.17 5.68 -11.02
N ILE A 236 -22.45 4.61 -11.77
CA ILE A 236 -23.82 4.28 -12.24
C ILE A 236 -24.77 4.08 -11.07
N ALA A 237 -24.34 3.40 -10.00
CA ALA A 237 -25.15 3.22 -8.79
C ALA A 237 -25.48 4.55 -8.09
N LEU A 238 -24.69 5.59 -8.28
CA LEU A 238 -24.94 6.94 -7.80
C LEU A 238 -25.76 7.82 -8.79
N GLY A 239 -26.24 7.23 -9.89
CA GLY A 239 -27.02 7.93 -10.92
C GLY A 239 -26.21 8.64 -11.99
N GLY A 240 -24.91 8.41 -12.04
CA GLY A 240 -24.01 8.91 -13.08
C GLY A 240 -24.10 8.12 -14.38
N HIS A 241 -23.62 8.72 -15.47
CA HIS A 241 -23.43 8.09 -16.77
C HIS A 241 -21.95 7.86 -17.04
N VAL A 242 -21.62 6.83 -17.80
CA VAL A 242 -20.24 6.50 -18.17
C VAL A 242 -20.16 6.28 -19.68
N GLU A 243 -19.34 7.06 -20.35
CA GLU A 243 -19.04 6.88 -21.76
C GLU A 243 -18.25 5.59 -22.03
N PRO A 244 -18.14 5.11 -23.27
CA PRO A 244 -17.31 3.95 -23.58
C PRO A 244 -15.90 4.06 -23.02
N ILE A 245 -15.45 3.02 -22.30
CA ILE A 245 -14.13 3.01 -21.65
C ILE A 245 -13.03 2.95 -22.70
N ILE A 246 -12.09 3.88 -22.66
CA ILE A 246 -10.95 4.00 -23.54
C ILE A 246 -9.78 3.21 -22.93
N ARG A 247 -9.24 2.26 -23.69
CA ARG A 247 -8.13 1.40 -23.27
C ARG A 247 -6.88 1.70 -24.09
N TYR A 248 -5.73 1.84 -23.42
CA TYR A 248 -4.43 1.94 -24.07
C TYR A 248 -3.53 0.76 -23.73
N ASP A 249 -2.53 0.50 -24.57
CA ASP A 249 -1.59 -0.61 -24.39
C ASP A 249 -0.66 -0.34 -23.20
N ALA A 250 -0.89 -1.04 -22.09
CA ALA A 250 -0.10 -0.92 -20.87
C ALA A 250 1.35 -1.38 -21.09
N THR A 251 1.59 -2.43 -21.92
CA THR A 251 2.94 -2.91 -22.20
C THR A 251 3.78 -1.87 -22.94
N ALA A 252 3.18 -1.22 -23.94
CA ALA A 252 3.85 -0.14 -24.66
C ALA A 252 4.07 1.09 -23.77
N ALA A 253 3.16 1.37 -22.85
CA ALA A 253 3.28 2.44 -21.87
C ALA A 253 4.45 2.18 -20.89
N ASP A 254 4.51 0.97 -20.31
CA ASP A 254 5.56 0.54 -19.40
C ASP A 254 6.95 0.55 -20.06
N ALA A 255 7.01 0.29 -21.37
CA ALA A 255 8.21 0.39 -22.17
C ALA A 255 8.56 1.84 -22.60
N GLY A 256 7.72 2.83 -22.28
CA GLY A 256 7.91 4.23 -22.69
C GLY A 256 7.80 4.46 -24.20
N THR A 257 7.15 3.56 -24.94
CA THR A 257 7.04 3.59 -26.41
C THR A 257 5.65 3.96 -26.92
N LEU A 258 4.66 4.11 -26.04
CA LEU A 258 3.30 4.43 -26.40
C LEU A 258 3.16 5.86 -26.90
N ASP A 259 2.62 6.05 -28.12
CA ASP A 259 2.11 7.35 -28.57
C ASP A 259 0.63 7.51 -28.19
N PHE A 260 0.33 8.43 -27.30
CA PHE A 260 -1.01 8.69 -26.80
C PHE A 260 -1.95 9.40 -27.80
N THR A 261 -1.55 9.62 -29.05
CA THR A 261 -2.38 10.29 -30.05
C THR A 261 -3.74 9.59 -30.25
N ALA A 262 -3.74 8.28 -30.41
CA ALA A 262 -4.99 7.52 -30.60
C ALA A 262 -5.88 7.57 -29.34
N THR A 263 -5.29 7.46 -28.16
CA THR A 263 -5.99 7.55 -26.86
C THR A 263 -6.64 8.93 -26.70
N LEU A 264 -5.92 10.00 -26.98
CA LEU A 264 -6.42 11.37 -26.86
C LEU A 264 -7.48 11.68 -27.92
N ASN A 265 -7.40 11.10 -29.13
CA ASN A 265 -8.45 11.21 -30.15
C ASN A 265 -9.75 10.53 -29.66
N ALA A 266 -9.66 9.34 -29.08
CA ALA A 266 -10.81 8.67 -28.48
C ALA A 266 -11.39 9.48 -27.32
N LEU A 267 -10.53 9.99 -26.40
CA LEU A 267 -10.95 10.86 -25.30
C LEU A 267 -11.70 12.09 -25.83
N ASN A 268 -11.21 12.74 -26.90
CA ASN A 268 -11.92 13.88 -27.52
C ASN A 268 -13.31 13.49 -28.03
N THR A 269 -13.44 12.32 -28.65
CA THR A 269 -14.73 11.84 -29.18
C THR A 269 -15.73 11.62 -28.05
N GLU A 270 -15.37 10.83 -27.06
CA GLU A 270 -16.28 10.50 -25.95
C GLU A 270 -16.58 11.72 -25.08
N PHE A 271 -15.60 12.58 -24.82
CA PHE A 271 -15.83 13.82 -24.07
C PHE A 271 -16.80 14.75 -24.80
N ASN A 272 -16.69 14.91 -26.12
CA ASN A 272 -17.62 15.74 -26.90
C ASN A 272 -19.05 15.16 -26.88
N THR A 273 -19.19 13.84 -26.89
CA THR A 273 -20.48 13.15 -26.76
C THR A 273 -21.13 13.48 -25.40
N GLY A 274 -20.41 13.26 -24.30
CA GLY A 274 -20.89 13.61 -22.97
C GLY A 274 -21.14 15.12 -22.80
N ALA A 275 -20.22 15.97 -23.27
CA ALA A 275 -20.36 17.42 -23.18
C ALA A 275 -21.55 17.95 -23.99
N GLY A 276 -21.86 17.32 -25.12
CA GLY A 276 -23.05 17.64 -25.92
C GLY A 276 -24.37 17.31 -25.22
N THR A 277 -24.36 16.27 -24.42
CA THR A 277 -25.54 15.75 -23.68
C THR A 277 -25.71 16.45 -22.33
N TYR A 278 -24.65 16.55 -21.55
CA TYR A 278 -24.68 16.98 -20.15
C TYR A 278 -24.08 18.37 -19.93
N GLY A 279 -23.30 18.88 -20.85
CA GLY A 279 -22.52 20.12 -20.74
C GLY A 279 -21.11 19.89 -20.21
N VAL A 280 -20.14 20.65 -20.70
CA VAL A 280 -18.69 20.52 -20.42
C VAL A 280 -18.38 20.40 -18.92
N ALA A 281 -19.02 21.22 -18.08
CA ALA A 281 -18.77 21.25 -16.63
C ALA A 281 -19.32 20.03 -15.88
N LYS A 282 -20.02 19.12 -16.59
CA LYS A 282 -20.64 17.93 -16.02
C LYS A 282 -19.94 16.62 -16.41
N VAL A 283 -18.95 16.70 -17.29
CA VAL A 283 -18.18 15.54 -17.74
C VAL A 283 -16.84 15.52 -17.00
N ALA A 284 -16.59 14.46 -16.25
CA ALA A 284 -15.29 14.19 -15.63
C ALA A 284 -14.37 13.46 -16.61
N ILE A 285 -13.08 13.79 -16.60
CA ILE A 285 -12.03 13.00 -17.23
C ILE A 285 -11.34 12.20 -16.13
N TYR A 286 -11.42 10.88 -16.21
CA TYR A 286 -10.82 9.99 -15.22
C TYR A 286 -9.77 9.11 -15.90
N VAL A 287 -8.55 9.11 -15.36
CA VAL A 287 -7.41 8.38 -15.89
C VAL A 287 -6.95 7.35 -14.87
N ILE A 288 -6.71 6.14 -15.33
CA ILE A 288 -6.09 5.06 -14.56
C ILE A 288 -4.76 4.76 -15.23
N ALA A 289 -3.68 5.20 -14.63
CA ALA A 289 -2.33 5.15 -15.18
C ALA A 289 -1.29 4.92 -14.08
N PHE A 290 -0.02 4.84 -14.46
CA PHE A 290 1.14 4.94 -13.60
C PHE A 290 1.98 6.17 -14.02
N GLU A 291 3.32 6.11 -13.94
CA GLU A 291 4.21 7.22 -14.35
C GLU A 291 3.98 7.70 -15.79
N GLU A 292 3.43 6.87 -16.68
CA GLU A 292 3.11 7.21 -18.06
C GLU A 292 2.05 8.31 -18.21
N PHE A 293 1.29 8.61 -17.15
CA PHE A 293 0.41 9.78 -17.12
C PHE A 293 1.17 11.06 -17.47
N SER A 294 2.44 11.18 -17.07
CA SER A 294 3.30 12.32 -17.41
C SER A 294 3.44 12.51 -18.93
N GLN A 295 3.57 11.44 -19.69
CA GLN A 295 3.66 11.49 -21.15
C GLN A 295 2.29 11.84 -21.77
N MET A 296 1.20 11.29 -21.23
CA MET A 296 -0.15 11.59 -21.68
C MET A 296 -0.48 13.07 -21.50
N ILE A 297 -0.20 13.68 -20.35
CA ILE A 297 -0.51 15.08 -20.08
C ILE A 297 0.38 16.03 -20.89
N ILE A 298 1.65 15.69 -21.12
CA ILE A 298 2.54 16.44 -22.03
C ILE A 298 1.96 16.44 -23.44
N LYS A 299 1.54 15.29 -23.94
CA LYS A 299 0.92 15.17 -25.26
C LYS A 299 -0.38 15.96 -25.32
N ALA A 300 -1.27 15.83 -24.33
CA ALA A 300 -2.52 16.57 -24.24
C ALA A 300 -2.28 18.09 -24.24
N SER A 301 -1.25 18.59 -23.59
CA SER A 301 -0.92 20.01 -23.53
C SER A 301 -0.50 20.60 -24.88
N SER A 302 -0.11 19.76 -25.84
CA SER A 302 0.23 20.19 -27.20
C SER A 302 -1.00 20.54 -28.04
N TYR A 303 -2.19 20.12 -27.63
CA TYR A 303 -3.44 20.41 -28.33
C TYR A 303 -4.02 21.75 -27.84
N THR A 304 -4.03 22.75 -28.72
CA THR A 304 -4.52 24.10 -28.40
C THR A 304 -5.92 24.33 -28.97
N SER A 305 -6.62 25.32 -28.42
CA SER A 305 -7.91 25.78 -28.98
C SER A 305 -7.77 26.12 -30.47
N GLY A 306 -8.67 25.55 -31.29
CA GLY A 306 -8.63 25.71 -32.77
C GLY A 306 -7.89 24.54 -33.48
N SER A 307 -7.35 23.58 -32.76
CA SER A 307 -6.87 22.31 -33.31
C SER A 307 -8.04 21.34 -33.62
N THR A 308 -7.73 20.07 -33.88
CA THR A 308 -8.74 18.99 -34.04
C THR A 308 -9.64 18.81 -32.82
N TYR A 309 -9.28 19.39 -31.67
CA TYR A 309 -9.98 19.28 -30.40
C TYR A 309 -10.81 20.54 -30.12
N ASN A 310 -12.05 20.36 -29.66
CA ASN A 310 -12.95 21.46 -29.36
C ASN A 310 -12.64 22.15 -28.01
N TYR A 311 -11.87 21.45 -27.12
CA TYR A 311 -11.59 21.94 -25.78
C TYR A 311 -10.09 21.90 -25.46
N PRO A 312 -9.58 22.85 -24.66
CA PRO A 312 -8.18 22.88 -24.25
C PRO A 312 -7.95 21.86 -23.12
N TRP A 313 -7.63 20.63 -23.45
CA TRP A 313 -7.45 19.51 -22.51
C TRP A 313 -6.58 19.85 -21.32
N SER A 314 -5.53 20.64 -21.50
CA SER A 314 -4.61 21.06 -20.43
C SER A 314 -5.22 22.03 -19.40
N THR A 315 -6.47 22.48 -19.60
CA THR A 315 -7.16 23.40 -18.67
C THR A 315 -8.41 22.80 -18.04
N LEU A 316 -8.80 21.57 -18.43
CA LEU A 316 -9.91 20.84 -17.83
C LEU A 316 -9.43 20.08 -16.58
N PRO A 317 -10.30 19.91 -15.54
CA PRO A 317 -9.97 19.07 -14.41
C PRO A 317 -9.87 17.59 -14.80
N TRP A 318 -8.82 16.93 -14.35
CA TRP A 318 -8.62 15.48 -14.51
C TRP A 318 -8.65 14.82 -13.15
N PHE A 319 -9.14 13.61 -13.11
CA PHE A 319 -9.14 12.74 -11.93
C PHE A 319 -8.23 11.55 -12.17
N GLY A 320 -7.48 11.18 -11.18
CA GLY A 320 -6.54 10.07 -11.21
C GLY A 320 -6.78 9.08 -10.07
N THR A 321 -5.86 8.16 -9.93
CA THR A 321 -5.94 7.03 -9.01
C THR A 321 -4.72 6.94 -8.12
N ASP A 322 -4.61 5.85 -7.38
CA ASP A 322 -3.45 5.49 -6.58
C ASP A 322 -2.20 5.20 -7.42
N GLY A 323 -2.36 4.90 -8.70
CA GLY A 323 -1.24 4.70 -9.62
C GLY A 323 -0.48 6.00 -9.95
N GLU A 324 -1.14 7.16 -9.82
CA GLU A 324 -0.54 8.48 -10.03
C GLU A 324 -0.25 9.20 -8.72
N ALA A 325 -0.99 8.91 -7.65
CA ALA A 325 -0.90 9.64 -6.38
C ALA A 325 0.49 9.56 -5.75
N ASP A 326 0.99 10.70 -5.26
CA ASP A 326 2.28 10.83 -4.58
C ASP A 326 3.51 10.42 -5.42
N ASP A 327 3.33 10.22 -6.74
CA ASP A 327 4.42 9.87 -7.62
C ASP A 327 5.27 11.11 -7.97
N ALA A 328 6.57 11.04 -7.65
CA ALA A 328 7.53 12.11 -7.90
C ALA A 328 7.84 12.28 -9.39
N LYS A 329 7.74 11.22 -10.21
CA LYS A 329 8.00 11.27 -11.66
C LYS A 329 6.93 12.04 -12.42
N ILE A 330 5.68 11.97 -11.95
CA ILE A 330 4.57 12.71 -12.56
C ILE A 330 4.74 14.22 -12.40
N ILE A 331 5.37 14.66 -11.33
CA ILE A 331 5.63 16.09 -11.08
C ILE A 331 7.04 16.55 -11.43
N THR A 332 7.87 15.66 -11.99
CA THR A 332 9.25 15.92 -12.41
C THR A 332 9.41 15.67 -13.92
N PRO A 333 9.99 16.58 -14.69
CA PRO A 333 10.50 17.92 -14.33
C PRO A 333 9.37 18.89 -13.93
N THR A 334 9.76 20.02 -13.36
CA THR A 334 8.80 21.08 -12.92
C THR A 334 7.82 21.49 -14.01
N SER A 335 8.22 21.49 -15.29
CA SER A 335 7.34 21.78 -16.43
C SER A 335 6.17 20.79 -16.52
N THR A 336 6.41 19.51 -16.31
CA THR A 336 5.36 18.48 -16.29
C THR A 336 4.46 18.67 -15.06
N GLY A 337 5.05 18.85 -13.88
CA GLY A 337 4.29 19.09 -12.65
C GLY A 337 3.42 20.37 -12.73
N ASN A 338 3.85 21.39 -13.46
CA ASN A 338 3.03 22.57 -13.72
C ASN A 338 1.79 22.25 -14.59
N LEU A 339 1.91 21.36 -15.60
CA LEU A 339 0.77 20.87 -16.37
C LEU A 339 -0.20 20.08 -15.51
N VAL A 340 0.33 19.20 -14.65
CA VAL A 340 -0.48 18.39 -13.72
C VAL A 340 -1.24 19.29 -12.74
N ALA A 341 -0.58 20.32 -12.19
CA ALA A 341 -1.22 21.30 -11.33
C ALA A 341 -2.29 22.15 -12.10
N GLN A 342 -2.03 22.45 -13.37
CA GLN A 342 -2.94 23.23 -14.23
C GLN A 342 -4.25 22.46 -14.48
N VAL A 343 -4.20 21.16 -14.73
CA VAL A 343 -5.39 20.31 -14.90
C VAL A 343 -6.03 19.91 -13.57
N LYS A 344 -5.48 20.40 -12.45
CA LYS A 344 -6.02 20.14 -11.10
C LYS A 344 -6.23 18.66 -10.83
N LEU A 345 -5.25 17.84 -11.25
CA LEU A 345 -5.32 16.39 -11.01
C LEU A 345 -5.64 16.11 -9.54
N ALA A 346 -6.66 15.30 -9.34
CA ALA A 346 -7.08 14.83 -8.02
C ALA A 346 -7.11 13.30 -8.06
N SER A 347 -6.25 12.66 -7.29
CA SER A 347 -6.03 11.22 -7.29
C SER A 347 -6.37 10.61 -5.93
N THR A 348 -7.09 9.49 -5.94
CA THR A 348 -7.38 8.75 -4.71
C THR A 348 -6.23 7.80 -4.38
N VAL A 349 -5.92 7.66 -3.10
CA VAL A 349 -4.94 6.68 -2.61
C VAL A 349 -5.39 6.13 -1.26
N PHE A 350 -5.08 4.89 -0.97
CA PHE A 350 -5.38 4.28 0.32
C PHE A 350 -4.87 5.13 1.49
N ALA A 351 -5.76 5.42 2.44
CA ALA A 351 -5.44 6.24 3.60
C ALA A 351 -4.77 5.43 4.71
N THR A 352 -3.62 5.87 5.15
CA THR A 352 -2.98 5.39 6.36
C THR A 352 -3.43 6.22 7.57
N THR A 353 -3.52 5.59 8.74
CA THR A 353 -3.88 6.30 9.96
C THR A 353 -2.64 6.94 10.58
N ASN A 354 -2.70 8.25 10.83
CA ASN A 354 -1.60 8.93 11.51
C ASN A 354 -1.41 8.36 12.93
N ASN A 355 -0.21 7.88 13.22
CA ASN A 355 0.18 7.30 14.50
C ASN A 355 1.67 7.55 14.79
N THR A 356 2.09 7.28 16.03
CA THR A 356 3.48 7.53 16.44
C THR A 356 4.50 6.69 15.67
N LYS A 357 4.12 5.50 15.19
CA LYS A 357 5.01 4.60 14.45
C LYS A 357 5.31 5.15 13.06
N ASN A 358 4.26 5.59 12.32
CA ASN A 358 4.52 6.16 11.00
C ASN A 358 5.24 7.49 11.06
N GLN A 359 4.99 8.34 12.07
CA GLN A 359 5.75 9.57 12.26
C GLN A 359 7.25 9.30 12.51
N ALA A 360 7.55 8.24 13.25
CA ALA A 360 8.91 7.78 13.46
C ALA A 360 9.56 7.30 12.15
N LEU A 361 8.85 6.45 11.41
CA LEU A 361 9.33 5.95 10.12
C LEU A 361 9.52 7.08 9.10
N TYR A 362 8.59 8.03 8.99
CA TYR A 362 8.76 9.21 8.13
C TYR A 362 10.03 9.99 8.45
N SER A 363 10.30 10.20 9.76
CA SER A 363 11.50 10.92 10.19
C SER A 363 12.78 10.17 9.86
N GLU A 364 12.80 8.85 10.07
CA GLU A 364 13.94 8.00 9.74
C GLU A 364 14.16 7.89 8.23
N PHE A 365 13.07 7.67 7.48
CA PHE A 365 13.10 7.57 6.02
C PHE A 365 13.63 8.86 5.39
N ALA A 366 13.09 10.02 5.78
CA ALA A 366 13.54 11.32 5.30
C ALA A 366 15.02 11.61 5.64
N SER A 367 15.51 11.12 6.80
CA SER A 367 16.91 11.25 7.18
C SER A 367 17.85 10.41 6.33
N LYS A 368 17.42 9.17 5.96
CA LYS A 368 18.26 8.24 5.19
C LYS A 368 18.11 8.43 3.69
N TYR A 369 16.94 8.84 3.23
CA TYR A 369 16.59 8.99 1.81
C TYR A 369 15.99 10.37 1.53
N PRO A 370 16.77 11.45 1.66
CA PRO A 370 16.26 12.84 1.66
C PRO A 370 15.67 13.30 0.32
N SER A 371 15.93 12.56 -0.77
CA SER A 371 15.35 12.82 -2.10
C SER A 371 14.01 12.13 -2.34
N GLN A 372 13.53 11.33 -1.40
CA GLN A 372 12.30 10.55 -1.53
C GLN A 372 11.28 10.96 -0.45
N THR A 373 10.00 10.77 -0.77
CA THR A 373 8.90 10.93 0.20
C THR A 373 8.27 9.56 0.43
N CYS A 374 8.15 9.14 1.68
CA CYS A 374 7.47 7.89 2.02
C CYS A 374 5.96 8.12 1.95
N ASP A 375 5.28 7.40 1.08
CA ASP A 375 3.83 7.40 0.87
C ASP A 375 3.14 6.21 1.56
N SER A 376 1.86 6.01 1.27
CA SER A 376 1.07 4.88 1.78
C SER A 376 1.67 3.52 1.40
N TYR A 377 2.25 3.40 0.21
CA TYR A 377 2.85 2.15 -0.28
C TYR A 377 4.24 1.88 0.32
N CYS A 378 5.01 2.94 0.54
CA CYS A 378 6.24 2.87 1.32
C CYS A 378 5.96 2.33 2.73
N LEU A 379 4.93 2.85 3.40
CA LEU A 379 4.49 2.35 4.70
C LEU A 379 3.96 0.91 4.60
N GLY A 380 3.23 0.58 3.53
CA GLY A 380 2.73 -0.77 3.26
C GLY A 380 3.87 -1.79 3.17
N ALA A 381 4.92 -1.48 2.41
CA ALA A 381 6.09 -2.37 2.27
C ALA A 381 6.81 -2.62 3.60
N TYR A 382 6.90 -1.62 4.47
CA TYR A 382 7.40 -1.81 5.85
C TYR A 382 6.54 -2.81 6.61
N ASP A 383 5.22 -2.63 6.58
CA ASP A 383 4.28 -3.53 7.26
C ASP A 383 4.29 -4.95 6.66
N ASP A 384 4.47 -5.10 5.33
CA ASP A 384 4.57 -6.40 4.66
C ASP A 384 5.76 -7.22 5.15
N VAL A 385 6.93 -6.58 5.28
CA VAL A 385 8.14 -7.22 5.83
C VAL A 385 7.91 -7.65 7.27
N TRP A 386 7.32 -6.79 8.09
CA TRP A 386 6.98 -7.14 9.47
C TRP A 386 5.97 -8.29 9.55
N LEU A 387 4.92 -8.25 8.73
CA LEU A 387 3.91 -9.30 8.69
C LEU A 387 4.53 -10.65 8.33
N GLY A 388 5.38 -10.67 7.30
CA GLY A 388 6.08 -11.88 6.86
C GLY A 388 7.05 -12.42 7.92
N ALA A 389 7.84 -11.53 8.54
CA ALA A 389 8.78 -11.92 9.59
C ALA A 389 8.06 -12.46 10.84
N MET A 390 7.00 -11.75 11.29
CA MET A 390 6.19 -12.18 12.43
C MET A 390 5.51 -13.53 12.17
N ALA A 391 4.94 -13.72 10.98
CA ALA A 391 4.32 -14.97 10.59
C ALA A 391 5.33 -16.12 10.59
N THR A 392 6.55 -15.88 10.09
CA THR A 392 7.64 -16.87 10.12
C THR A 392 8.03 -17.25 11.55
N ILE A 393 8.19 -16.27 12.43
CA ILE A 393 8.54 -16.51 13.84
C ILE A 393 7.42 -17.28 14.56
N GLN A 394 6.17 -16.89 14.33
CA GLN A 394 5.02 -17.55 14.95
C GLN A 394 4.81 -18.97 14.41
N ALA A 395 5.06 -19.20 13.13
CA ALA A 395 5.07 -20.56 12.57
C ALA A 395 6.19 -21.43 13.16
N GLY A 396 7.22 -20.82 13.76
CA GLY A 396 8.40 -21.49 14.28
C GLY A 396 9.26 -22.13 13.18
N SER A 397 9.06 -21.71 11.94
CA SER A 397 9.66 -22.33 10.76
C SER A 397 9.66 -21.39 9.57
N ASN A 398 10.74 -21.40 8.79
CA ASN A 398 10.78 -20.80 7.45
C ASN A 398 10.25 -21.84 6.43
N ASN A 399 8.96 -22.15 6.51
CA ASN A 399 8.25 -23.06 5.61
C ASN A 399 6.91 -22.45 5.20
N GLY A 400 6.68 -22.25 3.91
CA GLY A 400 5.53 -21.53 3.40
C GLY A 400 4.18 -22.12 3.82
N THR A 401 4.05 -23.46 3.88
CA THR A 401 2.80 -24.11 4.35
C THR A 401 2.53 -23.79 5.83
N ALA A 402 3.57 -23.82 6.68
CA ALA A 402 3.41 -23.49 8.09
C ALA A 402 3.10 -22.00 8.30
N ILE A 403 3.75 -21.12 7.51
CA ILE A 403 3.50 -19.67 7.53
C ILE A 403 2.07 -19.37 7.06
N GLN A 404 1.60 -20.02 5.99
CA GLN A 404 0.23 -19.88 5.48
C GLN A 404 -0.82 -20.28 6.52
N ALA A 405 -0.65 -21.42 7.14
CA ALA A 405 -1.58 -21.90 8.18
C ALA A 405 -1.65 -20.92 9.35
N TYR A 406 -0.53 -20.29 9.71
CA TYR A 406 -0.50 -19.27 10.73
C TYR A 406 -1.18 -17.97 10.29
N LEU A 407 -0.89 -17.46 9.10
CA LEU A 407 -1.48 -16.23 8.56
C LEU A 407 -3.01 -16.33 8.49
N GLN A 408 -3.56 -17.44 7.99
CA GLN A 408 -5.01 -17.66 7.92
C GLN A 408 -5.69 -17.58 9.30
N GLN A 409 -5.05 -18.11 10.32
CA GLN A 409 -5.58 -18.07 11.69
C GLN A 409 -5.39 -16.69 12.34
N TYR A 410 -4.25 -16.06 12.10
CA TYR A 410 -3.82 -14.85 12.81
C TYR A 410 -4.40 -13.57 12.23
N LEU A 411 -4.51 -13.46 10.91
CA LEU A 411 -4.93 -12.22 10.24
C LEU A 411 -6.33 -11.77 10.63
N SER A 412 -7.23 -12.70 10.95
CA SER A 412 -8.58 -12.37 11.42
C SER A 412 -8.60 -11.68 12.80
N THR A 413 -7.52 -11.82 13.59
CA THR A 413 -7.38 -11.27 14.95
C THR A 413 -6.32 -10.19 15.05
N TYR A 414 -5.48 -10.02 14.03
CA TYR A 414 -4.40 -9.04 14.02
C TYR A 414 -4.95 -7.61 13.90
N ASN A 415 -4.46 -6.72 14.73
CA ASN A 415 -4.93 -5.34 14.82
C ASN A 415 -3.83 -4.28 14.57
N GLY A 416 -2.66 -4.68 14.09
CA GLY A 416 -1.53 -3.77 13.85
C GLY A 416 -0.84 -3.24 15.11
N SER A 417 -1.10 -3.81 16.29
CA SER A 417 -0.59 -3.27 17.55
C SER A 417 0.93 -3.31 17.68
N LEU A 418 1.58 -4.30 17.07
CA LEU A 418 3.04 -4.48 17.18
C LEU A 418 3.81 -3.59 16.19
N PHE A 419 3.48 -3.62 14.91
CA PHE A 419 4.17 -2.86 13.85
C PHE A 419 3.26 -1.84 13.14
N GLY A 420 2.25 -2.15 12.44
CA GLY A 420 1.18 -1.30 11.88
C GLY A 420 1.49 0.18 11.65
N VAL A 421 2.54 0.51 10.88
CA VAL A 421 2.84 1.91 10.52
C VAL A 421 1.76 2.51 9.63
N THR A 422 1.04 1.68 8.87
CA THR A 422 -0.14 2.09 8.10
C THR A 422 -1.39 2.27 8.98
N GLY A 423 -1.30 2.00 10.29
CA GLY A 423 -2.39 2.04 11.25
C GLY A 423 -2.93 0.66 11.60
N SER A 424 -4.09 0.64 12.25
CA SER A 424 -4.77 -0.63 12.55
C SER A 424 -5.09 -1.38 11.26
N MET A 425 -4.79 -2.68 11.25
CA MET A 425 -5.08 -3.56 10.13
C MET A 425 -6.06 -4.64 10.55
N SER A 426 -7.03 -4.93 9.71
CA SER A 426 -7.82 -6.15 9.74
C SER A 426 -7.89 -6.70 8.32
N PHE A 427 -8.02 -8.02 8.21
CA PHE A 427 -7.98 -8.70 6.92
C PHE A 427 -9.28 -9.44 6.68
N GLN A 428 -9.71 -9.44 5.43
CA GLN A 428 -10.82 -10.25 4.95
C GLN A 428 -10.38 -11.71 4.75
N ALA A 429 -11.31 -12.61 4.57
CA ALA A 429 -11.01 -14.03 4.30
C ALA A 429 -10.18 -14.25 3.01
N SER A 430 -10.19 -13.29 2.11
CA SER A 430 -9.37 -13.27 0.89
C SER A 430 -7.91 -12.86 1.12
N GLY A 431 -7.50 -12.51 2.34
CA GLY A 431 -6.17 -11.94 2.59
C GLY A 431 -6.04 -10.45 2.28
N ASP A 432 -7.13 -9.80 1.86
CA ASP A 432 -7.17 -8.37 1.58
C ASP A 432 -7.35 -7.55 2.86
N ARG A 433 -6.69 -6.41 2.94
CA ARG A 433 -6.95 -5.45 4.01
C ARG A 433 -8.39 -4.95 3.95
N THR A 434 -9.03 -4.85 5.11
CA THR A 434 -10.33 -4.20 5.24
C THR A 434 -10.18 -2.68 5.01
N PRO A 435 -11.00 -2.06 4.15
CA PRO A 435 -10.91 -0.64 3.87
C PRO A 435 -11.33 0.21 5.06
N THR A 436 -10.71 1.39 5.19
CA THR A 436 -11.10 2.41 6.19
C THR A 436 -11.39 3.76 5.54
N ALA A 437 -10.49 4.26 4.71
CA ALA A 437 -10.61 5.54 4.04
C ALA A 437 -9.70 5.58 2.79
N TYR A 438 -9.93 6.57 1.92
CA TYR A 438 -9.01 6.97 0.86
C TYR A 438 -8.69 8.46 0.99
N LEU A 439 -7.42 8.82 0.88
CA LEU A 439 -6.99 10.20 0.72
C LEU A 439 -7.30 10.64 -0.71
N ILE A 440 -7.53 11.93 -0.89
CA ILE A 440 -7.58 12.57 -2.20
C ILE A 440 -6.40 13.51 -2.25
N GLU A 441 -5.40 13.15 -3.05
CA GLU A 441 -4.18 13.92 -3.24
C GLU A 441 -4.31 14.79 -4.50
N LYS A 442 -3.71 15.99 -4.47
CA LYS A 442 -3.64 16.89 -5.62
C LYS A 442 -2.28 17.54 -5.75
N VAL A 443 -1.96 17.99 -6.96
CA VAL A 443 -0.73 18.76 -7.20
C VAL A 443 -1.02 20.26 -7.09
N VAL A 444 -0.18 20.95 -6.33
CA VAL A 444 -0.19 22.42 -6.18
C VAL A 444 1.20 22.99 -6.42
N ILE A 445 1.28 24.26 -6.81
CA ILE A 445 2.53 24.98 -6.93
C ILE A 445 2.83 25.70 -5.62
N GLN A 446 3.86 25.25 -4.90
CA GLN A 446 4.35 25.89 -3.67
C GLN A 446 5.74 26.49 -3.91
N SER A 447 5.87 27.79 -3.76
CA SER A 447 7.14 28.51 -3.99
C SER A 447 7.78 28.19 -5.36
N GLY A 448 6.95 28.05 -6.40
CA GLY A 448 7.36 27.75 -7.77
C GLY A 448 7.67 26.27 -8.06
N THR A 449 7.45 25.38 -7.10
CA THR A 449 7.70 23.94 -7.24
C THR A 449 6.39 23.15 -7.13
N PRO A 450 6.11 22.22 -8.07
CA PRO A 450 4.99 21.29 -7.95
C PRO A 450 5.16 20.37 -6.73
N LYS A 451 4.06 20.16 -6.00
CA LYS A 451 4.03 19.24 -4.84
C LYS A 451 2.69 18.57 -4.74
N TRP A 452 2.70 17.31 -4.36
CA TRP A 452 1.52 16.59 -3.89
C TRP A 452 1.09 17.11 -2.51
N VAL A 453 -0.21 17.29 -2.32
CA VAL A 453 -0.79 17.69 -1.02
C VAL A 453 -2.16 17.03 -0.86
N ASN A 454 -2.50 16.70 0.38
CA ASN A 454 -3.82 16.19 0.70
C ASN A 454 -4.90 17.26 0.46
N ALA A 455 -5.89 16.91 -0.36
CA ALA A 455 -7.05 17.73 -0.69
C ALA A 455 -8.30 17.35 0.10
N GLY A 456 -8.38 16.10 0.56
CA GLY A 456 -9.52 15.59 1.30
C GLY A 456 -9.40 14.12 1.64
N THR A 457 -10.43 13.59 2.27
CA THR A 457 -10.52 12.17 2.65
C THR A 457 -11.94 11.66 2.40
N TRP A 458 -12.03 10.52 1.73
CA TRP A 458 -13.27 9.76 1.64
C TRP A 458 -13.30 8.72 2.77
N ASP A 459 -14.40 8.67 3.53
CA ASP A 459 -14.61 7.71 4.60
C ASP A 459 -15.49 6.54 4.11
N TYR A 460 -14.97 5.32 4.26
CA TYR A 460 -15.64 4.11 3.81
C TYR A 460 -16.98 3.85 4.53
N THR A 461 -17.05 4.19 5.83
CA THR A 461 -18.20 3.85 6.67
C THR A 461 -19.41 4.74 6.37
N THR A 462 -19.12 6.03 6.12
CA THR A 462 -20.17 7.04 5.89
C THR A 462 -20.39 7.33 4.42
N ASP A 463 -19.52 6.85 3.53
CA ASP A 463 -19.48 7.15 2.09
C ASP A 463 -19.51 8.66 1.82
N THR A 464 -18.72 9.43 2.56
CA THR A 464 -18.66 10.88 2.45
C THR A 464 -17.23 11.38 2.26
N ILE A 465 -17.09 12.53 1.58
CA ILE A 465 -15.80 13.21 1.42
C ILE A 465 -15.75 14.43 2.34
N THR A 466 -14.68 14.52 3.12
CA THR A 466 -14.31 15.72 3.87
C THR A 466 -13.15 16.40 3.16
N TRP A 467 -13.39 17.60 2.62
CA TRP A 467 -12.38 18.37 1.91
C TRP A 467 -11.55 19.22 2.87
N THR A 468 -10.23 19.17 2.74
CA THR A 468 -9.29 20.14 3.34
C THR A 468 -9.07 21.33 2.39
N SER A 469 -9.01 21.04 1.09
CA SER A 469 -8.97 22.06 0.03
C SER A 469 -9.48 21.47 -1.29
N VAL A 470 -10.64 21.91 -1.73
CA VAL A 470 -11.27 21.39 -2.97
C VAL A 470 -10.33 21.56 -4.17
N PRO A 471 -10.08 20.50 -5.01
CA PRO A 471 -9.24 20.55 -6.21
C PRO A 471 -9.77 21.48 -7.30
#